data_b74a83cbed0c5edbcc065ea56b76a69a
#
_entry.id   b74a83cbed0c5edbcc065ea56b76a69a
#
_cell.length_a   1.000
_cell.length_b   1.000
_cell.length_c   1.000
_cell.angle_alpha   90.00
_cell.angle_beta   90.00
_cell.angle_gamma   90.00
#
_symmetry.space_group_name_H-M   'P 1'
#
loop_
_entity.id
_entity.type
_entity.pdbx_description
1 polymer ?
#
loop_
_entity_poly.entity_id
_entity_poly.type
_entity_poly.pdbx_seq_one_letter_code
_entity_poly.pdbx_strand_id
1 'polypeptide(L)'
;MHTSRKTRLSVRVAFAALGACAAVLSIGAASAADMTLKASHQWPGGKGDVRDEMVQIIAREVEGANVGLKIQVYPGASLYKAYDQWGALTQGQLDMSAFPLDYASGRVPQFSATLMPGLVRNHERAKRMNDSAFMDDIKTLIDEAGVVVVSDAWLAGAFASKKGCITGPESIKGQVTRAAGPAFEHMLSAAGASISSMPSSEIYTGMQTGVLDATNTSSGSFVSYRLYEQVSCLTAPGENALWFMYEPILMSKKTWEQLTPEQQDAIMAAGQKAEDYFFEEAKKVDTDMIDVYKKAGVEVVEMSKEDYDAWLAVAQESSYKIFSEEVPGGAELIEKALAVE
;
A
#
# COMPACT_ATOMS: atom_id res chain seq x y z
N MET A 1 -17.24 57.80 94.31
CA MET A 1 -18.58 58.04 93.68
C MET A 1 -18.75 57.26 92.39
N HIS A 2 -19.68 56.37 92.50
CA HIS A 2 -20.50 55.76 91.48
C HIS A 2 -19.88 54.80 90.50
N THR A 3 -20.35 53.74 90.37
CA THR A 3 -21.42 52.76 90.64
C THR A 3 -21.28 51.66 89.60
N SER A 4 -21.29 50.50 90.16
CA SER A 4 -21.35 49.20 89.48
C SER A 4 -22.46 49.04 88.47
N ARG A 5 -22.23 48.34 87.39
CA ARG A 5 -23.27 47.47 86.80
C ARG A 5 -22.68 46.22 86.17
N LYS A 6 -23.03 45.14 86.78
CA LYS A 6 -22.81 43.76 86.28
C LYS A 6 -23.74 43.50 85.08
N THR A 7 -23.25 42.95 84.03
CA THR A 7 -24.08 42.36 82.97
C THR A 7 -23.64 40.94 82.67
N ARG A 8 -24.57 40.07 82.74
CA ARG A 8 -24.41 38.58 82.69
C ARG A 8 -24.05 38.12 81.32
N LEU A 9 -23.05 37.18 81.27
CA LEU A 9 -22.61 36.48 80.13
C LEU A 9 -23.56 35.28 79.85
N SER A 10 -24.31 35.30 78.80
CA SER A 10 -25.09 34.16 78.30
C SER A 10 -24.29 33.44 77.20
N VAL A 11 -23.85 32.20 77.52
CA VAL A 11 -23.20 31.27 76.64
C VAL A 11 -24.23 30.73 75.64
N ARG A 12 -24.05 31.03 74.36
CA ARG A 12 -24.76 30.36 73.29
C ARG A 12 -23.79 29.38 72.63
N VAL A 13 -24.05 28.11 72.81
CA VAL A 13 -23.39 26.99 72.09
C VAL A 13 -23.90 26.98 70.67
N ALA A 14 -23.05 27.27 69.73
CA ALA A 14 -23.34 27.13 68.29
C ALA A 14 -22.83 25.77 67.80
N PHE A 15 -23.74 24.89 67.40
CA PHE A 15 -23.41 23.67 66.71
C PHE A 15 -22.94 24.02 65.27
N ALA A 16 -21.67 23.79 64.95
CA ALA A 16 -21.16 23.85 63.60
C ALA A 16 -21.43 22.52 62.92
N ALA A 17 -22.37 22.52 61.96
CA ALA A 17 -22.60 21.41 61.05
C ALA A 17 -21.48 21.40 60.00
N LEU A 18 -20.62 20.37 60.02
CA LEU A 18 -19.68 20.11 58.93
C LEU A 18 -20.46 19.60 57.69
N GLY A 19 -20.65 20.46 56.72
CA GLY A 19 -21.08 20.10 55.37
C GLY A 19 -19.87 19.58 54.58
N ALA A 20 -19.76 18.26 54.41
CA ALA A 20 -18.80 17.67 53.48
C ALA A 20 -19.27 17.94 52.04
N CYS A 21 -18.67 18.93 51.37
CA CYS A 21 -18.77 19.08 49.91
C CYS A 21 -17.94 17.97 49.24
N ALA A 22 -18.63 16.94 48.81
CA ALA A 22 -18.04 15.97 47.84
C ALA A 22 -17.90 16.71 46.49
N ALA A 23 -16.71 17.19 46.18
CA ALA A 23 -16.34 17.62 44.85
C ALA A 23 -16.30 16.41 43.93
N VAL A 24 -17.36 16.16 43.18
CA VAL A 24 -17.36 15.22 42.07
C VAL A 24 -16.43 15.80 41.01
N LEU A 25 -15.21 15.33 40.95
CA LEU A 25 -14.31 15.54 39.81
C LEU A 25 -14.93 14.85 38.60
N SER A 26 -15.73 15.61 37.84
CA SER A 26 -16.08 15.22 36.47
C SER A 26 -14.78 15.22 35.67
N ILE A 27 -14.19 14.05 35.48
CA ILE A 27 -13.18 13.84 34.44
C ILE A 27 -13.95 14.02 33.14
N GLY A 28 -14.00 15.24 32.66
CA GLY A 28 -14.44 15.54 31.29
C GLY A 28 -13.48 14.77 30.38
N ALA A 29 -13.99 13.78 29.65
CA ALA A 29 -13.28 13.24 28.51
C ALA A 29 -12.86 14.45 27.66
N ALA A 30 -11.56 14.71 27.60
CA ALA A 30 -11.03 15.69 26.66
C ALA A 30 -11.45 15.18 25.29
N SER A 31 -12.41 15.84 24.65
CA SER A 31 -12.70 15.62 23.25
C SER A 31 -11.39 15.85 22.50
N ALA A 32 -10.84 14.78 21.91
CA ALA A 32 -9.69 14.92 21.03
C ALA A 32 -10.05 16.02 20.00
N ALA A 33 -9.14 16.96 19.79
CA ALA A 33 -9.36 18.00 18.78
C ALA A 33 -9.53 17.32 17.42
N ASP A 34 -10.48 17.78 16.60
CA ASP A 34 -10.69 17.27 15.26
C ASP A 34 -9.38 17.36 14.47
N MET A 35 -8.81 16.20 14.08
CA MET A 35 -7.59 16.10 13.30
C MET A 35 -7.94 15.63 11.87
N THR A 36 -7.38 16.30 10.87
CA THR A 36 -7.52 15.87 9.49
C THR A 36 -6.19 15.33 8.98
N LEU A 37 -6.18 14.03 8.67
CA LEU A 37 -5.06 13.32 8.08
C LEU A 37 -5.10 13.45 6.56
N LYS A 38 -3.93 13.47 5.92
CA LYS A 38 -3.78 13.51 4.47
C LYS A 38 -3.39 12.12 3.98
N ALA A 39 -4.19 11.55 3.09
CA ALA A 39 -3.87 10.31 2.39
C ALA A 39 -3.61 10.60 0.92
N SER A 40 -2.51 10.10 0.36
CA SER A 40 -2.16 10.28 -1.05
C SER A 40 -1.86 8.97 -1.74
N HIS A 41 -2.21 8.87 -3.01
CA HIS A 41 -1.84 7.75 -3.88
C HIS A 41 -1.78 8.17 -5.35
N GLN A 42 -1.17 7.35 -6.19
CA GLN A 42 -0.93 7.71 -7.59
C GLN A 42 -2.10 7.42 -8.55
N TRP A 43 -3.05 6.58 -8.16
CA TRP A 43 -4.12 6.12 -9.07
C TRP A 43 -5.27 7.12 -9.19
N PRO A 44 -6.02 7.09 -10.33
CA PRO A 44 -7.15 7.99 -10.53
C PRO A 44 -8.25 7.77 -9.50
N GLY A 45 -8.71 8.85 -8.86
CA GLY A 45 -9.79 8.80 -7.88
C GLY A 45 -11.17 8.73 -8.53
N GLY A 46 -12.10 8.01 -7.90
CA GLY A 46 -13.50 7.93 -8.33
C GLY A 46 -13.69 7.30 -9.72
N LYS A 47 -12.76 6.45 -10.18
CA LYS A 47 -12.77 5.76 -11.47
C LYS A 47 -12.83 4.23 -11.35
N GLY A 48 -13.13 3.70 -10.16
CA GLY A 48 -13.23 2.27 -9.91
C GLY A 48 -11.88 1.57 -9.68
N ASP A 49 -10.81 2.30 -9.41
CA ASP A 49 -9.55 1.67 -9.00
C ASP A 49 -9.69 1.15 -7.57
N VAL A 50 -9.45 -0.15 -7.37
CA VAL A 50 -9.63 -0.83 -6.07
C VAL A 50 -8.73 -0.26 -4.97
N ARG A 51 -7.59 0.33 -5.33
CA ARG A 51 -6.64 0.95 -4.39
C ARG A 51 -7.11 2.33 -3.92
N ASP A 52 -7.74 3.11 -4.82
CA ASP A 52 -8.45 4.33 -4.42
C ASP A 52 -9.58 3.97 -3.45
N GLU A 53 -10.38 2.95 -3.79
CA GLU A 53 -11.51 2.54 -2.94
C GLU A 53 -11.06 2.04 -1.56
N MET A 54 -9.93 1.32 -1.43
CA MET A 54 -9.36 0.99 -0.12
C MET A 54 -9.16 2.22 0.76
N VAL A 55 -8.52 3.26 0.21
CA VAL A 55 -8.26 4.51 0.95
C VAL A 55 -9.57 5.21 1.29
N GLN A 56 -10.56 5.20 0.37
CA GLN A 56 -11.89 5.78 0.61
C GLN A 56 -12.67 5.00 1.68
N ILE A 57 -12.56 3.67 1.73
CA ILE A 57 -13.14 2.85 2.80
C ILE A 57 -12.57 3.27 4.15
N ILE A 58 -11.24 3.34 4.28
CA ILE A 58 -10.60 3.76 5.52
C ILE A 58 -11.07 5.16 5.92
N ALA A 59 -11.14 6.09 4.98
CA ALA A 59 -11.59 7.46 5.26
C ALA A 59 -13.02 7.50 5.80
N ARG A 60 -13.96 6.76 5.17
CA ARG A 60 -15.36 6.70 5.61
C ARG A 60 -15.53 6.01 6.96
N GLU A 61 -14.84 4.90 7.19
CA GLU A 61 -14.94 4.14 8.42
C GLU A 61 -14.36 4.90 9.62
N VAL A 62 -13.22 5.56 9.44
CA VAL A 62 -12.60 6.40 10.48
C VAL A 62 -13.49 7.60 10.81
N GLU A 63 -14.06 8.28 9.81
CA GLU A 63 -15.01 9.38 10.06
C GLU A 63 -16.27 8.87 10.77
N GLY A 64 -16.78 7.69 10.36
CA GLY A 64 -17.94 7.05 10.97
C GLY A 64 -17.73 6.59 12.43
N ALA A 65 -16.47 6.32 12.83
CA ALA A 65 -16.14 5.96 14.20
C ALA A 65 -16.28 7.12 15.21
N ASN A 66 -16.37 8.37 14.72
CA ASN A 66 -16.54 9.58 15.54
C ASN A 66 -15.45 9.77 16.63
N VAL A 67 -14.22 9.39 16.32
CA VAL A 67 -13.06 9.53 17.22
C VAL A 67 -12.29 10.86 17.05
N GLY A 68 -12.91 11.87 16.42
CA GLY A 68 -12.27 13.16 16.13
C GLY A 68 -11.22 13.10 15.03
N LEU A 69 -11.29 12.11 14.13
CA LEU A 69 -10.42 11.97 12.94
C LEU A 69 -11.23 12.13 11.66
N LYS A 70 -10.58 12.75 10.68
CA LYS A 70 -10.99 12.75 9.27
C LYS A 70 -9.79 12.43 8.40
N ILE A 71 -10.03 11.80 7.25
CA ILE A 71 -8.98 11.52 6.26
C ILE A 71 -9.37 12.21 4.96
N GLN A 72 -8.54 13.15 4.53
CA GLN A 72 -8.67 13.79 3.22
C GLN A 72 -7.81 13.03 2.21
N VAL A 73 -8.47 12.47 1.18
CA VAL A 73 -7.81 11.68 0.13
C VAL A 73 -7.39 12.57 -1.04
N TYR A 74 -6.16 12.40 -1.49
CA TYR A 74 -5.53 13.08 -2.62
C TYR A 74 -5.11 12.05 -3.68
N PRO A 75 -6.02 11.66 -4.58
CA PRO A 75 -5.74 10.69 -5.63
C PRO A 75 -4.93 11.29 -6.78
N GLY A 76 -4.45 10.42 -7.68
CA GLY A 76 -3.80 10.82 -8.94
C GLY A 76 -2.49 11.56 -8.75
N ALA A 77 -1.74 11.26 -7.68
CA ALA A 77 -0.49 11.95 -7.33
C ALA A 77 -0.66 13.48 -7.18
N SER A 78 -1.85 13.95 -6.80
CA SER A 78 -2.18 15.38 -6.73
C SER A 78 -1.50 16.12 -5.58
N LEU A 79 -1.06 15.41 -4.52
CA LEU A 79 -0.33 15.99 -3.39
C LEU A 79 1.17 15.68 -3.46
N TYR A 80 1.52 14.42 -3.69
CA TYR A 80 2.90 13.95 -3.85
C TYR A 80 3.00 13.05 -5.06
N LYS A 81 4.10 13.17 -5.85
CA LYS A 81 4.42 12.22 -6.91
C LYS A 81 4.64 10.83 -6.33
N ALA A 82 4.44 9.80 -7.15
CA ALA A 82 4.46 8.41 -6.69
C ALA A 82 5.75 8.04 -5.90
N TYR A 83 6.91 8.37 -6.42
CA TYR A 83 8.19 8.06 -5.76
C TYR A 83 8.50 8.95 -4.55
N ASP A 84 7.85 10.12 -4.42
CA ASP A 84 8.09 11.05 -3.30
C ASP A 84 7.29 10.66 -2.04
N GLN A 85 6.24 9.84 -2.18
CA GLN A 85 5.31 9.50 -1.10
C GLN A 85 6.00 8.78 0.05
N TRP A 86 6.93 7.85 -0.21
CA TRP A 86 7.71 7.19 0.83
C TRP A 86 8.51 8.18 1.69
N GLY A 87 9.22 9.08 1.04
CA GLY A 87 9.97 10.13 1.74
C GLY A 87 9.07 11.04 2.58
N ALA A 88 7.89 11.38 2.06
CA ALA A 88 6.92 12.20 2.76
C ALA A 88 6.32 11.47 4.00
N LEU A 89 6.05 10.15 3.92
CA LEU A 89 5.62 9.33 5.05
C LEU A 89 6.68 9.28 6.14
N THR A 90 7.92 8.89 5.80
CA THR A 90 9.01 8.75 6.78
C THR A 90 9.36 10.06 7.47
N GLN A 91 9.14 11.19 6.81
CA GLN A 91 9.36 12.53 7.36
C GLN A 91 8.14 13.09 8.12
N GLY A 92 6.97 12.46 8.05
CA GLY A 92 5.72 12.94 8.67
C GLY A 92 5.11 14.13 7.93
N GLN A 93 5.39 14.29 6.65
CA GLN A 93 4.81 15.32 5.77
C GLN A 93 3.52 14.83 5.10
N LEU A 94 3.39 13.53 4.96
CA LEU A 94 2.20 12.79 4.52
C LEU A 94 1.81 11.82 5.64
N ASP A 95 0.52 11.75 5.96
CA ASP A 95 0.03 10.91 7.04
C ASP A 95 -0.20 9.46 6.59
N MET A 96 -0.76 9.27 5.38
CA MET A 96 -1.13 7.95 4.87
C MET A 96 -0.92 7.85 3.35
N SER A 97 -0.60 6.66 2.87
CA SER A 97 -0.49 6.38 1.43
C SER A 97 -0.87 4.95 1.09
N ALA A 98 -1.61 4.76 -0.01
CA ALA A 98 -1.60 3.48 -0.71
C ALA A 98 -0.34 3.49 -1.60
N PHE A 99 0.60 2.60 -1.33
CA PHE A 99 1.96 2.74 -1.86
C PHE A 99 2.54 1.41 -2.37
N PRO A 100 2.97 1.33 -3.64
CA PRO A 100 3.73 0.19 -4.12
C PRO A 100 5.08 0.08 -3.38
N LEU A 101 5.24 -0.91 -2.51
CA LEU A 101 6.38 -0.95 -1.60
C LEU A 101 7.73 -1.03 -2.32
N ASP A 102 7.77 -1.72 -3.46
CA ASP A 102 8.97 -1.81 -4.30
C ASP A 102 9.52 -0.44 -4.77
N TYR A 103 8.69 0.60 -4.83
CA TYR A 103 9.15 1.96 -5.16
C TYR A 103 10.11 2.55 -4.11
N ALA A 104 10.15 1.99 -2.91
CA ALA A 104 11.09 2.35 -1.85
C ALA A 104 12.37 1.49 -1.84
N SER A 105 12.54 0.54 -2.77
CA SER A 105 13.71 -0.37 -2.82
C SER A 105 15.05 0.36 -2.95
N GLY A 106 15.07 1.54 -3.52
CA GLY A 106 16.26 2.39 -3.53
C GLY A 106 16.68 2.92 -2.15
N ARG A 107 15.82 2.80 -1.13
CA ARG A 107 16.10 3.15 0.27
C ARG A 107 16.26 1.93 1.16
N VAL A 108 15.43 0.93 0.93
CA VAL A 108 15.42 -0.36 1.64
C VAL A 108 15.42 -1.46 0.57
N PRO A 109 16.60 -1.95 0.15
CA PRO A 109 16.72 -2.89 -0.96
C PRO A 109 15.90 -4.18 -0.79
N GLN A 110 15.66 -4.61 0.45
CA GLN A 110 14.85 -5.77 0.79
C GLN A 110 13.41 -5.67 0.28
N PHE A 111 12.87 -4.47 0.11
CA PHE A 111 11.50 -4.29 -0.38
C PHE A 111 11.30 -4.78 -1.81
N SER A 112 12.37 -4.93 -2.62
CA SER A 112 12.24 -5.51 -3.95
C SER A 112 11.83 -6.99 -3.95
N ALA A 113 11.98 -7.69 -2.81
CA ALA A 113 11.43 -9.03 -2.65
C ALA A 113 9.90 -9.08 -2.77
N THR A 114 9.19 -7.99 -2.45
CA THR A 114 7.72 -7.89 -2.54
C THR A 114 7.20 -7.75 -3.97
N LEU A 115 8.12 -7.68 -4.94
CA LEU A 115 7.82 -7.76 -6.38
C LEU A 115 8.75 -8.77 -7.09
N MET A 116 9.32 -9.73 -6.36
CA MET A 116 10.18 -10.74 -6.98
C MET A 116 9.36 -11.59 -7.99
N PRO A 117 9.80 -11.70 -9.26
CA PRO A 117 9.03 -12.37 -10.32
C PRO A 117 8.64 -13.80 -9.95
N GLY A 118 7.34 -14.11 -9.97
CA GLY A 118 6.80 -15.43 -9.67
C GLY A 118 6.91 -15.90 -8.21
N LEU A 119 7.39 -15.06 -7.28
CA LEU A 119 7.45 -15.39 -5.86
C LEU A 119 6.05 -15.47 -5.24
N VAL A 120 5.23 -14.47 -5.48
CA VAL A 120 3.79 -14.47 -5.19
C VAL A 120 3.06 -14.65 -6.52
N ARG A 121 2.44 -15.80 -6.71
CA ARG A 121 1.95 -16.23 -8.03
C ARG A 121 0.44 -16.25 -8.18
N ASN A 122 -0.32 -16.16 -7.09
CA ASN A 122 -1.77 -16.08 -7.10
C ASN A 122 -2.30 -15.43 -5.81
N HIS A 123 -3.58 -15.04 -5.81
CA HIS A 123 -4.21 -14.34 -4.70
C HIS A 123 -4.26 -15.15 -3.39
N GLU A 124 -4.44 -16.48 -3.49
CA GLU A 124 -4.48 -17.34 -2.29
C GLU A 124 -3.11 -17.40 -1.60
N ARG A 125 -2.03 -17.49 -2.40
CA ARG A 125 -0.68 -17.40 -1.85
C ARG A 125 -0.40 -16.01 -1.30
N ALA A 126 -0.83 -14.94 -1.99
CA ALA A 126 -0.72 -13.57 -1.52
C ALA A 126 -1.37 -13.38 -0.13
N LYS A 127 -2.56 -13.94 0.07
CA LYS A 127 -3.23 -13.91 1.38
C LYS A 127 -2.41 -14.62 2.47
N ARG A 128 -1.88 -15.82 2.16
CA ARG A 128 -1.04 -16.54 3.14
C ARG A 128 0.29 -15.83 3.42
N MET A 129 0.80 -15.06 2.46
CA MET A 129 2.01 -14.25 2.68
C MET A 129 1.83 -13.26 3.82
N ASN A 130 0.65 -12.64 3.98
CA ASN A 130 0.42 -11.60 5.00
C ASN A 130 0.75 -12.05 6.43
N ASP A 131 0.58 -13.36 6.73
CA ASP A 131 0.82 -13.97 8.04
C ASP A 131 2.11 -14.83 8.05
N SER A 132 3.04 -14.59 7.15
CA SER A 132 4.26 -15.37 7.02
C SER A 132 5.47 -14.70 7.69
N ALA A 133 6.47 -15.50 8.06
CA ALA A 133 7.75 -15.00 8.55
C ALA A 133 8.46 -14.06 7.56
N PHE A 134 8.21 -14.21 6.25
CA PHE A 134 8.68 -13.28 5.24
C PHE A 134 8.06 -11.88 5.44
N MET A 135 6.73 -11.81 5.59
CA MET A 135 6.07 -10.52 5.78
C MET A 135 6.29 -9.94 7.18
N ASP A 136 6.57 -10.77 8.20
CA ASP A 136 7.00 -10.27 9.51
C ASP A 136 8.32 -9.48 9.39
N ASP A 137 9.28 -10.00 8.63
CA ASP A 137 10.54 -9.28 8.37
C ASP A 137 10.30 -8.00 7.55
N ILE A 138 9.49 -8.06 6.49
CA ILE A 138 9.15 -6.89 5.67
C ILE A 138 8.44 -5.82 6.50
N LYS A 139 7.45 -6.19 7.33
CA LYS A 139 6.75 -5.25 8.22
C LYS A 139 7.67 -4.66 9.28
N THR A 140 8.64 -5.44 9.78
CA THR A 140 9.68 -4.95 10.68
C THR A 140 10.53 -3.87 10.01
N LEU A 141 10.99 -4.10 8.79
CA LEU A 141 11.76 -3.11 8.03
C LEU A 141 10.96 -1.84 7.72
N ILE A 142 9.65 -1.97 7.47
CA ILE A 142 8.73 -0.83 7.29
C ILE A 142 8.67 -0.02 8.60
N ASP A 143 8.50 -0.69 9.74
CA ASP A 143 8.42 -0.04 11.07
C ASP A 143 9.74 0.66 11.44
N GLU A 144 10.88 0.01 11.22
CA GLU A 144 12.21 0.58 11.42
C GLU A 144 12.46 1.83 10.54
N ALA A 145 11.87 1.86 9.35
CA ALA A 145 11.92 3.02 8.47
C ALA A 145 11.01 4.18 8.91
N GLY A 146 10.23 4.01 9.99
CA GLY A 146 9.33 5.02 10.53
C GLY A 146 7.95 5.06 9.87
N VAL A 147 7.45 3.91 9.43
CA VAL A 147 6.15 3.74 8.77
C VAL A 147 5.41 2.56 9.40
N VAL A 148 4.08 2.66 9.47
CA VAL A 148 3.19 1.62 10.00
C VAL A 148 2.34 1.05 8.86
N VAL A 149 2.16 -0.26 8.82
CA VAL A 149 1.24 -0.92 7.91
C VAL A 149 -0.17 -0.88 8.50
N VAL A 150 -1.12 -0.30 7.76
CA VAL A 150 -2.53 -0.20 8.16
C VAL A 150 -3.37 -1.31 7.52
N SER A 151 -3.02 -1.71 6.29
CA SER A 151 -3.76 -2.73 5.53
C SER A 151 -2.84 -3.38 4.53
N ASP A 152 -2.89 -4.70 4.43
CA ASP A 152 -2.15 -5.46 3.42
C ASP A 152 -2.92 -5.47 2.09
N ALA A 153 -2.21 -5.38 0.98
CA ALA A 153 -2.79 -5.48 -0.35
C ALA A 153 -1.80 -6.05 -1.36
N TRP A 154 -2.25 -7.01 -2.16
CA TRP A 154 -1.48 -7.63 -3.23
C TRP A 154 -2.30 -7.67 -4.52
N LEU A 155 -1.74 -7.22 -5.62
CA LEU A 155 -2.40 -7.20 -6.90
C LEU A 155 -1.56 -7.91 -7.97
N ALA A 156 -2.20 -8.82 -8.71
CA ALA A 156 -1.61 -9.45 -9.87
C ALA A 156 -1.43 -8.44 -11.00
N GLY A 157 -0.60 -8.78 -11.96
CA GLY A 157 -0.37 -7.96 -13.13
C GLY A 157 -0.04 -8.78 -14.37
N ALA A 158 0.22 -8.07 -15.45
CA ALA A 158 0.34 -8.59 -16.79
C ALA A 158 1.48 -7.92 -17.55
N PHE A 159 1.70 -8.36 -18.79
CA PHE A 159 2.51 -7.66 -19.77
C PHE A 159 1.63 -7.08 -20.88
N ALA A 160 2.02 -5.95 -21.44
CA ALA A 160 1.42 -5.44 -22.66
C ALA A 160 2.46 -4.77 -23.56
N SER A 161 2.25 -4.83 -24.88
CA SER A 161 3.20 -4.30 -25.85
C SER A 161 2.48 -3.76 -27.09
N LYS A 162 3.13 -2.80 -27.74
CA LYS A 162 2.78 -2.30 -29.07
C LYS A 162 3.20 -3.23 -30.20
N LYS A 163 4.19 -4.10 -29.93
CA LYS A 163 4.88 -4.89 -30.95
C LYS A 163 4.46 -6.37 -30.96
N GLY A 164 3.34 -6.69 -30.33
CA GLY A 164 2.81 -8.05 -30.22
C GLY A 164 2.87 -8.59 -28.80
N CYS A 165 2.43 -9.82 -28.62
CA CYS A 165 2.29 -10.43 -27.30
C CYS A 165 3.65 -10.80 -26.70
N ILE A 166 3.80 -10.51 -25.41
CA ILE A 166 5.00 -10.92 -24.63
C ILE A 166 4.64 -12.22 -23.92
N THR A 167 4.89 -13.35 -24.54
CA THR A 167 4.67 -14.66 -23.96
C THR A 167 5.93 -15.14 -23.23
N GLY A 168 6.90 -15.74 -23.90
CA GLY A 168 8.17 -16.14 -23.32
C GLY A 168 9.25 -15.04 -23.34
N PRO A 169 10.42 -15.28 -22.70
CA PRO A 169 11.52 -14.31 -22.58
C PRO A 169 12.03 -13.75 -23.92
N GLU A 170 12.05 -14.57 -24.97
CA GLU A 170 12.54 -14.13 -26.29
C GLU A 170 11.67 -13.03 -26.94
N SER A 171 10.38 -12.96 -26.56
CA SER A 171 9.42 -12.00 -27.12
C SER A 171 9.65 -10.55 -26.70
N ILE A 172 10.37 -10.31 -25.60
CA ILE A 172 10.71 -8.96 -25.09
C ILE A 172 12.01 -8.41 -25.67
N LYS A 173 12.82 -9.24 -26.31
CA LYS A 173 14.16 -8.91 -26.79
C LYS A 173 14.15 -7.69 -27.72
N GLY A 174 15.00 -6.73 -27.39
CA GLY A 174 15.13 -5.48 -28.18
C GLY A 174 13.97 -4.49 -28.03
N GLN A 175 13.00 -4.75 -27.16
CA GLN A 175 11.96 -3.78 -26.81
C GLN A 175 12.42 -2.88 -25.67
N VAL A 176 11.99 -1.61 -25.70
CA VAL A 176 12.09 -0.71 -24.54
C VAL A 176 10.90 -0.97 -23.65
N THR A 177 11.12 -1.52 -22.46
CA THR A 177 10.05 -1.87 -21.53
C THR A 177 10.13 -1.11 -20.22
N ARG A 178 8.97 -0.81 -19.65
CA ARG A 178 8.88 -0.30 -18.30
C ARG A 178 9.19 -1.41 -17.30
N ALA A 179 9.91 -1.10 -16.23
CA ALA A 179 9.94 -1.92 -15.04
C ALA A 179 9.55 -1.09 -13.80
N ALA A 180 8.96 -1.76 -12.79
CA ALA A 180 8.52 -1.11 -11.57
C ALA A 180 9.69 -0.89 -10.60
N GLY A 181 10.68 -1.80 -10.61
CA GLY A 181 11.83 -1.75 -9.74
C GLY A 181 12.83 -2.88 -10.01
N PRO A 182 13.87 -3.01 -9.17
CA PRO A 182 15.09 -3.78 -9.45
C PRO A 182 14.86 -5.25 -9.84
N ALA A 183 13.91 -5.91 -9.16
CA ALA A 183 13.65 -7.34 -9.43
C ALA A 183 13.20 -7.57 -10.88
N PHE A 184 12.24 -6.77 -11.39
CA PHE A 184 11.83 -6.86 -12.79
C PHE A 184 12.86 -6.29 -13.76
N GLU A 185 13.62 -5.25 -13.37
CA GLU A 185 14.70 -4.70 -14.19
C GLU A 185 15.74 -5.76 -14.53
N HIS A 186 16.20 -6.53 -13.54
CA HIS A 186 17.19 -7.58 -13.75
C HIS A 186 16.67 -8.69 -14.66
N MET A 187 15.45 -9.20 -14.42
CA MET A 187 14.87 -10.25 -15.25
C MET A 187 14.69 -9.81 -16.70
N LEU A 188 14.09 -8.63 -16.91
CA LEU A 188 13.81 -8.13 -18.26
C LEU A 188 15.10 -7.78 -19.02
N SER A 189 16.11 -7.22 -18.34
CA SER A 189 17.42 -6.98 -18.93
C SER A 189 18.12 -8.29 -19.32
N ALA A 190 18.04 -9.32 -18.48
CA ALA A 190 18.58 -10.64 -18.77
C ALA A 190 17.89 -11.30 -19.99
N ALA A 191 16.60 -11.01 -20.20
CA ALA A 191 15.87 -11.42 -21.41
C ALA A 191 16.17 -10.54 -22.65
N GLY A 192 17.03 -9.53 -22.54
CA GLY A 192 17.48 -8.69 -23.66
C GLY A 192 16.59 -7.49 -23.94
N ALA A 193 15.76 -7.05 -22.99
CA ALA A 193 15.03 -5.79 -23.06
C ALA A 193 15.91 -4.60 -22.66
N SER A 194 15.56 -3.42 -23.13
CA SER A 194 16.06 -2.13 -22.62
C SER A 194 15.08 -1.59 -21.57
N ILE A 195 15.57 -1.16 -20.43
CA ILE A 195 14.72 -0.79 -19.30
C ILE A 195 14.50 0.74 -19.23
N SER A 196 13.27 1.13 -18.95
CA SER A 196 12.89 2.50 -18.59
C SER A 196 12.07 2.46 -17.30
N SER A 197 12.72 2.76 -16.16
CA SER A 197 12.08 2.75 -14.85
C SER A 197 11.24 3.99 -14.63
N MET A 198 9.95 3.80 -14.31
CA MET A 198 9.01 4.87 -14.01
C MET A 198 7.82 4.36 -13.20
N PRO A 199 7.12 5.24 -12.45
CA PRO A 199 5.90 4.85 -11.76
C PRO A 199 4.79 4.51 -12.76
N SER A 200 3.80 3.71 -12.34
CA SER A 200 2.72 3.27 -13.23
C SER A 200 1.87 4.43 -13.77
N SER A 201 1.79 5.54 -13.07
CA SER A 201 1.11 6.77 -13.51
C SER A 201 1.72 7.43 -14.76
N GLU A 202 2.96 7.09 -15.12
CA GLU A 202 3.65 7.65 -16.28
C GLU A 202 3.65 6.72 -17.51
N ILE A 203 3.21 5.47 -17.36
CA ILE A 203 3.24 4.46 -18.42
C ILE A 203 2.45 4.91 -19.66
N TYR A 204 1.23 5.46 -19.46
CA TYR A 204 0.41 5.91 -20.59
C TYR A 204 1.16 6.91 -21.46
N THR A 205 1.75 7.93 -20.85
CA THR A 205 2.54 8.95 -21.58
C THR A 205 3.78 8.34 -22.22
N GLY A 206 4.50 7.46 -21.50
CA GLY A 206 5.67 6.77 -22.04
C GLY A 206 5.34 5.92 -23.27
N MET A 207 4.21 5.22 -23.26
CA MET A 207 3.70 4.48 -24.40
C MET A 207 3.27 5.43 -25.52
N GLN A 208 2.48 6.45 -25.23
CA GLN A 208 1.95 7.40 -26.22
C GLN A 208 3.07 8.14 -26.97
N THR A 209 4.11 8.55 -26.28
CA THR A 209 5.24 9.29 -26.87
C THR A 209 6.29 8.40 -27.53
N GLY A 210 6.15 7.07 -27.43
CA GLY A 210 7.10 6.13 -28.02
C GLY A 210 8.39 5.92 -27.21
N VAL A 211 8.44 6.38 -25.96
CA VAL A 211 9.52 6.07 -25.02
C VAL A 211 9.49 4.59 -24.65
N LEU A 212 8.28 4.00 -24.58
CA LEU A 212 8.05 2.61 -24.26
C LEU A 212 7.48 1.84 -25.46
N ASP A 213 7.98 0.65 -25.71
CA ASP A 213 7.39 -0.37 -26.58
C ASP A 213 6.46 -1.31 -25.81
N ALA A 214 6.84 -1.62 -24.54
CA ALA A 214 6.19 -2.59 -23.71
C ALA A 214 6.14 -2.13 -22.24
N THR A 215 5.31 -2.80 -21.46
CA THR A 215 5.17 -2.54 -20.02
C THR A 215 4.71 -3.80 -19.28
N ASN A 216 5.05 -3.86 -18.00
CA ASN A 216 4.41 -4.69 -17.00
C ASN A 216 3.86 -3.79 -15.89
N THR A 217 2.71 -4.13 -15.35
CA THR A 217 2.09 -3.42 -14.22
C THR A 217 0.93 -4.23 -13.66
N SER A 218 0.28 -3.73 -12.59
CA SER A 218 -0.89 -4.39 -12.02
C SER A 218 -2.11 -4.35 -12.95
N SER A 219 -2.96 -5.37 -12.83
CA SER A 219 -4.22 -5.47 -13.57
C SER A 219 -5.08 -4.21 -13.42
N GLY A 220 -5.15 -3.66 -12.19
CA GLY A 220 -5.85 -2.40 -11.95
C GLY A 220 -5.26 -1.20 -12.70
N SER A 221 -3.93 -1.10 -12.82
CA SER A 221 -3.28 -0.03 -13.57
C SER A 221 -3.53 -0.13 -15.07
N PHE A 222 -3.57 -1.33 -15.62
CA PHE A 222 -3.92 -1.54 -17.03
C PHE A 222 -5.29 -0.95 -17.39
N VAL A 223 -6.25 -1.02 -16.49
CA VAL A 223 -7.61 -0.49 -16.66
C VAL A 223 -7.67 0.99 -16.31
N SER A 224 -7.24 1.37 -15.10
CA SER A 224 -7.43 2.72 -14.57
C SER A 224 -6.66 3.80 -15.32
N TYR A 225 -5.49 3.47 -15.87
CA TYR A 225 -4.71 4.35 -16.76
C TYR A 225 -5.03 4.19 -18.23
N ARG A 226 -6.02 3.34 -18.61
CA ARG A 226 -6.47 3.15 -20.00
C ARG A 226 -5.35 2.71 -20.94
N LEU A 227 -4.45 1.84 -20.48
CA LEU A 227 -3.29 1.43 -21.26
C LEU A 227 -3.68 0.65 -22.51
N TYR A 228 -4.90 0.10 -22.56
CA TYR A 228 -5.48 -0.55 -23.74
C TYR A 228 -5.55 0.36 -24.97
N GLU A 229 -5.48 1.69 -24.82
CA GLU A 229 -5.44 2.63 -25.94
C GLU A 229 -4.07 2.71 -26.61
N GLN A 230 -3.03 2.19 -25.97
CA GLN A 230 -1.64 2.38 -26.36
C GLN A 230 -0.93 1.09 -26.80
N VAL A 231 -1.57 -0.07 -26.70
CA VAL A 231 -0.95 -1.37 -26.95
C VAL A 231 -1.73 -2.19 -27.97
N SER A 232 -1.05 -3.15 -28.62
CA SER A 232 -1.67 -4.09 -29.55
C SER A 232 -1.97 -5.45 -28.94
N CYS A 233 -1.25 -5.83 -27.88
CA CYS A 233 -1.46 -7.10 -27.19
C CYS A 233 -1.30 -6.93 -25.68
N LEU A 234 -2.17 -7.63 -24.94
CA LEU A 234 -2.08 -7.92 -23.51
C LEU A 234 -1.77 -9.40 -23.33
N THR A 235 -0.71 -9.71 -22.59
CA THR A 235 -0.44 -11.07 -22.08
C THR A 235 -0.88 -11.12 -20.63
N ALA A 236 -2.09 -11.63 -20.42
CA ALA A 236 -2.68 -11.78 -19.09
C ALA A 236 -1.99 -12.93 -18.33
N PRO A 237 -2.00 -12.92 -16.98
CA PRO A 237 -1.56 -14.07 -16.22
C PRO A 237 -2.42 -15.28 -16.56
N GLY A 238 -1.77 -16.47 -16.64
CA GLY A 238 -2.48 -17.75 -16.69
C GLY A 238 -2.83 -18.24 -15.29
N GLU A 239 -2.62 -19.52 -15.03
CA GLU A 239 -2.80 -20.09 -13.68
C GLU A 239 -1.90 -19.42 -12.63
N ASN A 240 -0.69 -18.99 -13.04
CA ASN A 240 0.26 -18.27 -12.20
C ASN A 240 0.61 -16.92 -12.83
N ALA A 241 0.63 -15.88 -12.00
CA ALA A 241 1.10 -14.55 -12.37
C ALA A 241 2.61 -14.42 -12.11
N LEU A 242 3.35 -13.96 -13.09
CA LEU A 242 4.76 -13.63 -12.93
C LEU A 242 4.92 -12.33 -12.13
N TRP A 243 4.03 -11.37 -12.37
CA TRP A 243 4.00 -10.07 -11.71
C TRP A 243 2.93 -10.08 -10.60
N PHE A 244 3.36 -9.86 -9.35
CA PHE A 244 2.49 -9.72 -8.20
C PHE A 244 3.14 -8.74 -7.23
N MET A 245 2.48 -7.61 -6.94
CA MET A 245 3.06 -6.52 -6.16
C MET A 245 2.33 -6.30 -4.85
N TYR A 246 3.08 -6.04 -3.80
CA TYR A 246 2.58 -5.58 -2.52
C TYR A 246 2.34 -4.07 -2.57
N GLU A 247 1.09 -3.65 -2.43
CA GLU A 247 0.62 -2.27 -2.51
C GLU A 247 -0.17 -1.86 -1.24
N PRO A 248 0.45 -1.92 -0.04
CA PRO A 248 -0.22 -1.72 1.24
C PRO A 248 -0.73 -0.30 1.43
N ILE A 249 -1.63 -0.14 2.41
CA ILE A 249 -1.90 1.17 3.01
C ILE A 249 -0.91 1.38 4.15
N LEU A 250 -0.13 2.43 4.02
CA LEU A 250 0.94 2.81 4.94
C LEU A 250 0.60 4.11 5.66
N MET A 251 1.06 4.24 6.90
CA MET A 251 0.90 5.45 7.70
C MET A 251 2.24 5.91 8.27
N SER A 252 2.47 7.21 8.32
CA SER A 252 3.62 7.80 9.01
C SER A 252 3.63 7.42 10.49
N LYS A 253 4.72 6.83 11.00
CA LYS A 253 4.87 6.51 12.42
C LYS A 253 4.84 7.77 13.29
N LYS A 254 5.34 8.89 12.79
CA LYS A 254 5.26 10.20 13.47
C LYS A 254 3.83 10.68 13.67
N THR A 255 2.95 10.44 12.70
CA THR A 255 1.52 10.74 12.84
C THR A 255 0.86 9.71 13.76
N TRP A 256 1.17 8.42 13.58
CA TRP A 256 0.65 7.32 14.39
C TRP A 256 0.86 7.53 15.90
N GLU A 257 2.06 7.95 16.29
CA GLU A 257 2.44 8.20 17.69
C GLU A 257 1.72 9.42 18.32
N GLN A 258 1.11 10.28 17.52
CA GLN A 258 0.29 11.42 18.00
C GLN A 258 -1.17 11.05 18.23
N LEU A 259 -1.61 9.91 17.73
CA LEU A 259 -2.99 9.44 17.85
C LEU A 259 -3.24 8.84 19.21
N THR A 260 -4.47 8.98 19.69
CA THR A 260 -4.93 8.26 20.88
C THR A 260 -5.10 6.77 20.56
N PRO A 261 -5.03 5.87 21.56
CA PRO A 261 -5.29 4.44 21.35
C PRO A 261 -6.62 4.17 20.64
N GLU A 262 -7.68 4.91 20.99
CA GLU A 262 -8.99 4.79 20.35
C GLU A 262 -8.96 5.19 18.86
N GLN A 263 -8.17 6.20 18.50
CA GLN A 263 -7.97 6.61 17.10
C GLN A 263 -7.15 5.58 16.33
N GLN A 264 -6.12 5.02 16.96
CA GLN A 264 -5.32 3.93 16.38
C GLN A 264 -6.16 2.68 16.13
N ASP A 265 -6.98 2.27 17.10
CA ASP A 265 -7.91 1.15 16.96
C ASP A 265 -8.92 1.37 15.81
N ALA A 266 -9.46 2.59 15.69
CA ALA A 266 -10.37 2.95 14.61
C ALA A 266 -9.70 2.84 13.22
N ILE A 267 -8.45 3.30 13.09
CA ILE A 267 -7.69 3.18 11.83
C ILE A 267 -7.41 1.71 11.49
N MET A 268 -6.96 0.90 12.46
CA MET A 268 -6.68 -0.52 12.20
C MET A 268 -7.94 -1.30 11.88
N ALA A 269 -9.06 -1.03 12.56
CA ALA A 269 -10.36 -1.64 12.23
C ALA A 269 -10.84 -1.25 10.81
N ALA A 270 -10.64 0.00 10.41
CA ALA A 270 -10.93 0.46 9.06
C ALA A 270 -10.00 -0.19 8.02
N GLY A 271 -8.71 -0.35 8.38
CA GLY A 271 -7.71 -1.03 7.56
C GLY A 271 -8.08 -2.48 7.28
N GLN A 272 -8.54 -3.22 8.29
CA GLN A 272 -9.00 -4.60 8.12
C GLN A 272 -10.19 -4.70 7.15
N LYS A 273 -11.17 -3.80 7.26
CA LYS A 273 -12.30 -3.77 6.30
C LYS A 273 -11.85 -3.47 4.87
N ALA A 274 -10.87 -2.59 4.72
CA ALA A 274 -10.30 -2.27 3.41
C ALA A 274 -9.54 -3.46 2.83
N GLU A 275 -8.81 -4.22 3.66
CA GLU A 275 -8.11 -5.44 3.27
C GLU A 275 -9.08 -6.53 2.80
N ASP A 276 -10.14 -6.78 3.58
CA ASP A 276 -11.19 -7.76 3.24
C ASP A 276 -11.85 -7.41 1.89
N TYR A 277 -12.20 -6.14 1.69
CA TYR A 277 -12.72 -5.65 0.42
C TYR A 277 -11.72 -5.89 -0.72
N PHE A 278 -10.46 -5.49 -0.52
CA PHE A 278 -9.45 -5.58 -1.55
C PHE A 278 -9.18 -7.02 -1.98
N PHE A 279 -9.08 -7.95 -1.05
CA PHE A 279 -8.85 -9.36 -1.36
C PHE A 279 -9.91 -9.97 -2.28
N GLU A 280 -11.18 -9.61 -2.07
CA GLU A 280 -12.27 -10.08 -2.91
C GLU A 280 -12.32 -9.36 -4.27
N GLU A 281 -12.06 -8.06 -4.31
CA GLU A 281 -12.12 -7.27 -5.55
C GLU A 281 -10.89 -7.47 -6.44
N ALA A 282 -9.70 -7.68 -5.88
CA ALA A 282 -8.48 -7.88 -6.65
C ALA A 282 -8.57 -9.05 -7.64
N LYS A 283 -9.26 -10.14 -7.28
CA LYS A 283 -9.51 -11.27 -8.18
C LYS A 283 -10.39 -10.89 -9.37
N LYS A 284 -11.37 -10.00 -9.15
CA LYS A 284 -12.27 -9.53 -10.22
C LYS A 284 -11.54 -8.58 -11.19
N VAL A 285 -10.62 -7.77 -10.67
CA VAL A 285 -9.83 -6.84 -11.49
C VAL A 285 -9.03 -7.57 -12.57
N ASP A 286 -8.53 -8.78 -12.31
CA ASP A 286 -7.82 -9.57 -13.32
C ASP A 286 -8.74 -9.98 -14.48
N THR A 287 -9.96 -10.39 -14.17
CA THR A 287 -10.98 -10.73 -15.20
C THR A 287 -11.46 -9.49 -15.93
N ASP A 288 -11.73 -8.41 -15.21
CA ASP A 288 -12.20 -7.14 -15.80
C ASP A 288 -11.15 -6.55 -16.75
N MET A 289 -9.87 -6.66 -16.43
CA MET A 289 -8.78 -6.25 -17.33
C MET A 289 -8.88 -6.98 -18.67
N ILE A 290 -9.02 -8.29 -18.67
CA ILE A 290 -9.15 -9.11 -19.87
C ILE A 290 -10.35 -8.64 -20.71
N ASP A 291 -11.50 -8.44 -20.07
CA ASP A 291 -12.73 -8.03 -20.74
C ASP A 291 -12.64 -6.62 -21.34
N VAL A 292 -12.03 -5.67 -20.59
CA VAL A 292 -11.81 -4.29 -21.08
C VAL A 292 -10.93 -4.29 -22.33
N TYR A 293 -9.83 -5.07 -22.31
CA TYR A 293 -8.90 -5.14 -23.44
C TYR A 293 -9.53 -5.80 -24.66
N LYS A 294 -10.26 -6.90 -24.50
CA LYS A 294 -11.02 -7.53 -25.59
C LYS A 294 -12.04 -6.56 -26.20
N LYS A 295 -12.79 -5.81 -25.38
CA LYS A 295 -13.76 -4.80 -25.84
C LYS A 295 -13.09 -3.64 -26.58
N ALA A 296 -11.85 -3.30 -26.20
CA ALA A 296 -11.05 -2.27 -26.89
C ALA A 296 -10.45 -2.76 -28.22
N GLY A 297 -10.61 -4.05 -28.56
CA GLY A 297 -10.05 -4.64 -29.78
C GLY A 297 -8.55 -4.98 -29.67
N VAL A 298 -8.01 -5.02 -28.47
CA VAL A 298 -6.65 -5.43 -28.20
C VAL A 298 -6.58 -6.97 -28.20
N GLU A 299 -5.54 -7.53 -28.81
CA GLU A 299 -5.29 -8.97 -28.74
C GLU A 299 -5.00 -9.35 -27.27
N VAL A 300 -5.63 -10.42 -26.77
CA VAL A 300 -5.42 -10.90 -25.41
C VAL A 300 -5.03 -12.37 -25.47
N VAL A 301 -3.86 -12.68 -24.94
CA VAL A 301 -3.39 -14.05 -24.74
C VAL A 301 -3.15 -14.29 -23.25
N GLU A 302 -3.26 -15.52 -22.83
CA GLU A 302 -2.85 -15.93 -21.47
C GLU A 302 -1.43 -16.50 -21.52
N MET A 303 -0.63 -16.21 -20.49
CA MET A 303 0.70 -16.79 -20.35
C MET A 303 0.57 -18.28 -20.08
N SER A 304 1.13 -19.10 -20.96
CA SER A 304 1.16 -20.54 -20.76
C SER A 304 2.05 -20.93 -19.58
N LYS A 305 1.85 -22.13 -19.04
CA LYS A 305 2.74 -22.65 -18.00
C LYS A 305 4.19 -22.77 -18.49
N GLU A 306 4.39 -23.15 -19.74
CA GLU A 306 5.72 -23.26 -20.36
C GLU A 306 6.42 -21.89 -20.44
N ASP A 307 5.71 -20.87 -20.88
CA ASP A 307 6.23 -19.50 -20.92
C ASP A 307 6.53 -18.95 -19.52
N TYR A 308 5.63 -19.20 -18.57
CA TYR A 308 5.84 -18.84 -17.16
C TYR A 308 7.10 -19.49 -16.58
N ASP A 309 7.28 -20.80 -16.79
CA ASP A 309 8.47 -21.54 -16.32
C ASP A 309 9.75 -21.01 -16.99
N ALA A 310 9.69 -20.65 -18.27
CA ALA A 310 10.81 -20.03 -18.97
C ALA A 310 11.18 -18.66 -18.39
N TRP A 311 10.21 -17.82 -18.09
CA TRP A 311 10.43 -16.54 -17.40
C TRP A 311 10.98 -16.73 -15.99
N LEU A 312 10.46 -17.70 -15.24
CA LEU A 312 10.93 -17.99 -13.89
C LEU A 312 12.40 -18.45 -13.89
N ALA A 313 12.79 -19.24 -14.88
CA ALA A 313 14.19 -19.64 -15.04
C ALA A 313 15.11 -18.42 -15.28
N VAL A 314 14.71 -17.46 -16.13
CA VAL A 314 15.45 -16.21 -16.31
C VAL A 314 15.51 -15.42 -15.00
N ALA A 315 14.39 -15.31 -14.27
CA ALA A 315 14.34 -14.60 -13.00
C ALA A 315 15.28 -15.25 -11.95
N GLN A 316 15.32 -16.57 -11.86
CA GLN A 316 16.19 -17.30 -10.92
C GLN A 316 17.68 -17.02 -11.17
N GLU A 317 18.11 -17.02 -12.43
CA GLU A 317 19.51 -16.76 -12.81
C GLU A 317 19.88 -15.26 -12.78
N SER A 318 18.92 -14.36 -12.67
CA SER A 318 19.14 -12.92 -12.61
C SER A 318 18.63 -12.31 -11.30
N SER A 319 17.34 -12.01 -11.20
CA SER A 319 16.73 -11.27 -10.08
C SER A 319 16.94 -11.94 -8.73
N TYR A 320 16.63 -13.24 -8.63
CA TYR A 320 16.78 -14.00 -7.38
C TYR A 320 18.26 -14.10 -6.97
N LYS A 321 19.14 -14.39 -7.93
CA LYS A 321 20.57 -14.51 -7.67
C LYS A 321 21.15 -13.17 -7.19
N ILE A 322 20.93 -12.08 -7.95
CA ILE A 322 21.43 -10.76 -7.61
C ILE A 322 20.87 -10.32 -6.24
N PHE A 323 19.58 -10.50 -6.00
CA PHE A 323 18.96 -10.16 -4.72
C PHE A 323 19.58 -10.93 -3.55
N SER A 324 19.78 -12.25 -3.72
CA SER A 324 20.37 -13.09 -2.67
C SER A 324 21.83 -12.78 -2.39
N GLU A 325 22.60 -12.36 -3.41
CA GLU A 325 24.04 -12.08 -3.30
C GLU A 325 24.32 -10.64 -2.84
N GLU A 326 23.51 -9.65 -3.27
CA GLU A 326 23.82 -8.23 -3.09
C GLU A 326 22.96 -7.55 -2.00
N VAL A 327 21.77 -8.09 -1.68
CA VAL A 327 20.89 -7.50 -0.67
C VAL A 327 21.15 -8.11 0.71
N PRO A 328 21.45 -7.33 1.75
CA PRO A 328 21.64 -7.84 3.11
C PRO A 328 20.43 -8.66 3.59
N GLY A 329 20.65 -9.94 3.95
CA GLY A 329 19.56 -10.85 4.35
C GLY A 329 18.69 -11.35 3.19
N GLY A 330 19.04 -11.02 1.94
CA GLY A 330 18.24 -11.35 0.75
C GLY A 330 17.99 -12.83 0.56
N ALA A 331 19.02 -13.67 0.73
CA ALA A 331 18.87 -15.12 0.61
C ALA A 331 17.87 -15.67 1.64
N GLU A 332 17.94 -15.23 2.91
CA GLU A 332 17.03 -15.65 3.97
C GLU A 332 15.59 -15.20 3.70
N LEU A 333 15.40 -13.96 3.22
CA LEU A 333 14.09 -13.46 2.83
C LEU A 333 13.45 -14.30 1.71
N ILE A 334 14.22 -14.65 0.68
CA ILE A 334 13.73 -15.54 -0.40
C ILE A 334 13.36 -16.91 0.15
N GLU A 335 14.19 -17.50 1.02
CA GLU A 335 13.91 -18.81 1.65
C GLU A 335 12.61 -18.77 2.43
N LYS A 336 12.41 -17.75 3.30
CA LYS A 336 11.17 -17.55 4.06
C LYS A 336 9.96 -17.41 3.15
N ALA A 337 10.10 -16.65 2.07
CA ALA A 337 9.00 -16.46 1.12
C ALA A 337 8.67 -17.75 0.35
N LEU A 338 9.66 -18.52 -0.07
CA LEU A 338 9.45 -19.79 -0.76
C LEU A 338 8.82 -20.86 0.14
N ALA A 339 9.04 -20.80 1.45
CA ALA A 339 8.46 -21.71 2.43
C ALA A 339 6.95 -21.53 2.64
N VAL A 340 6.35 -20.44 2.17
CA VAL A 340 4.89 -20.23 2.21
C VAL A 340 4.23 -21.12 1.17
N GLU A 341 3.45 -22.10 1.59
CA GLU A 341 2.75 -23.06 0.72
C GLU A 341 1.42 -22.54 0.16
#